data_27ed03bbc4d4e775fe89a0c9e6dbd033
#
_entry.id   27ed03bbc4d4e775fe89a0c9e6dbd033
#
_cell.length_a   1.000
_cell.length_b   1.000
_cell.length_c   1.000
_cell.angle_alpha   90.00
_cell.angle_beta   90.00
_cell.angle_gamma   90.00
#
_symmetry.space_group_name_H-M   'P 1'
#
loop_
_entity.id
_entity.type
_entity.pdbx_description
1 polymer ?
#
loop_
_entity_poly.entity_id
_entity_poly.type
_entity_poly.pdbx_seq_one_letter_code
_entity_poly.pdbx_strand_id
1 'polypeptide(L)'
;MGFFDFLIPKPPPIEELVRDRWGPTGDGTFFDAHLGREGFFEHQNVAWRVGTSWFESWFQGIEHRLGLSLGRRLAHAAAESYEYQASNPASAGILGIRKFSSKIPSGREISSWSSTILEWQTQGLGRFKMLDDSEEIRIIVERPASGPICSGIIASAWEKSTGKRHRFRWSENKGGGLLVTLAQDATEIPSPKPTNPNWNWKHTDMLGDSDIDELWKDFRMDSPGDWSIRGERKMFLHRDLFLRFEDYCIPYVDDIKAGRSEDYTWEALDDKRSEWWTAAADSARERFVAEGHHVLVRDPSDWVGVARRHLSYHGLGGIDSTARTDEHGGVRLGFTSVFHPAIASGVLLGCWERAHGRNGRASVSYEEGLVNLELRASREIAS
;
A
#
# COMPACT_ATOMS: atom_id res chain seq x y z
N MET A 1 21.40 28.20 -30.24
CA MET A 1 21.65 26.90 -29.62
C MET A 1 23.03 26.97 -28.96
N GLY A 2 23.05 27.09 -27.64
CA GLY A 2 24.27 27.30 -26.88
C GLY A 2 25.03 26.01 -26.64
N PHE A 3 26.34 26.10 -26.72
CA PHE A 3 27.30 25.00 -26.49
C PHE A 3 27.18 24.32 -25.11
N PHE A 4 26.34 24.84 -24.22
CA PHE A 4 26.08 24.32 -22.86
C PHE A 4 24.92 23.33 -22.74
N ASP A 5 24.08 23.18 -23.79
CA ASP A 5 22.95 22.23 -23.74
C ASP A 5 23.37 20.77 -23.80
N PHE A 6 24.64 20.49 -24.13
CA PHE A 6 25.20 19.13 -24.20
C PHE A 6 25.72 18.60 -22.85
N LEU A 7 25.81 19.43 -21.82
CA LEU A 7 26.40 19.04 -20.53
C LEU A 7 25.38 18.78 -19.40
N ILE A 8 24.09 19.03 -19.67
CA ILE A 8 23.05 18.66 -18.69
C ILE A 8 22.56 17.27 -19.08
N PRO A 9 22.86 16.22 -18.27
CA PRO A 9 22.33 14.89 -18.57
C PRO A 9 20.80 14.98 -18.61
N LYS A 10 20.21 14.45 -19.69
CA LYS A 10 18.75 14.33 -19.75
C LYS A 10 18.27 13.55 -18.53
N PRO A 11 17.19 14.01 -17.87
CA PRO A 11 16.63 13.22 -16.75
C PRO A 11 16.31 11.81 -17.27
N PRO A 12 16.56 10.77 -16.45
CA PRO A 12 16.24 9.40 -16.82
C PRO A 12 14.75 9.25 -17.12
N PRO A 13 14.35 8.32 -17.99
CA PRO A 13 12.95 8.03 -18.24
C PRO A 13 12.22 7.70 -16.94
N ILE A 14 10.94 8.04 -16.83
CA ILE A 14 10.14 7.76 -15.61
C ILE A 14 10.13 6.27 -15.28
N GLU A 15 10.22 5.39 -16.26
CA GLU A 15 10.34 3.93 -16.07
C GLU A 15 11.55 3.53 -15.23
N GLU A 16 12.72 4.09 -15.55
CA GLU A 16 13.94 3.87 -14.75
C GLU A 16 13.77 4.42 -13.35
N LEU A 17 13.13 5.60 -13.22
CA LEU A 17 12.86 6.21 -11.92
C LEU A 17 11.92 5.38 -11.05
N VAL A 18 10.91 4.72 -11.63
CA VAL A 18 10.03 3.79 -10.92
C VAL A 18 10.82 2.61 -10.38
N ARG A 19 11.66 1.99 -11.20
CA ARG A 19 12.50 0.85 -10.81
C ARG A 19 13.55 1.22 -9.76
N ASP A 20 14.20 2.38 -9.94
CA ASP A 20 15.21 2.88 -9.01
C ASP A 20 14.63 3.22 -7.62
N ARG A 21 13.37 3.68 -7.59
CA ARG A 21 12.70 4.04 -6.35
C ARG A 21 12.25 2.82 -5.55
N TRP A 22 11.64 1.85 -6.21
CA TRP A 22 10.94 0.75 -5.57
C TRP A 22 11.76 -0.54 -5.65
N GLY A 23 12.61 -0.75 -4.66
CA GLY A 23 13.47 -1.93 -4.58
C GLY A 23 12.78 -3.10 -3.87
N PRO A 24 12.70 -4.29 -4.49
CA PRO A 24 12.24 -5.49 -3.81
C PRO A 24 13.31 -6.04 -2.86
N THR A 25 12.89 -6.56 -1.73
CA THR A 25 13.75 -7.18 -0.72
C THR A 25 13.54 -8.69 -0.65
N GLY A 26 14.51 -9.42 -0.12
CA GLY A 26 14.46 -10.87 0.01
C GLY A 26 13.37 -11.36 0.97
N ASP A 27 12.87 -10.49 1.85
CA ASP A 27 11.76 -10.78 2.76
C ASP A 27 10.37 -10.67 2.12
N GLY A 28 10.30 -10.36 0.82
CA GLY A 28 9.05 -10.24 0.07
C GLY A 28 8.33 -8.92 0.25
N THR A 29 9.03 -7.86 0.61
CA THR A 29 8.50 -6.49 0.63
C THR A 29 9.12 -5.63 -0.47
N PHE A 30 8.55 -4.45 -0.70
CA PHE A 30 9.19 -3.39 -1.48
C PHE A 30 9.65 -2.29 -0.55
N PHE A 31 10.77 -1.70 -0.91
CA PHE A 31 11.41 -0.63 -0.17
C PHE A 31 11.41 0.66 -0.99
N ASP A 32 11.00 1.77 -0.38
CA ASP A 32 11.09 3.09 -1.00
C ASP A 32 12.48 3.69 -0.74
N ALA A 33 13.34 3.67 -1.75
CA ALA A 33 14.70 4.20 -1.66
C ALA A 33 14.77 5.71 -1.38
N HIS A 34 13.67 6.46 -1.59
CA HIS A 34 13.61 7.89 -1.27
C HIS A 34 13.55 8.16 0.23
N LEU A 35 12.98 7.25 1.00
CA LEU A 35 12.86 7.39 2.44
C LEU A 35 14.09 6.91 3.21
N GLY A 36 15.09 6.33 2.51
CA GLY A 36 16.33 5.86 3.12
C GLY A 36 16.24 4.46 3.70
N ARG A 37 17.40 3.80 3.88
CA ARG A 37 17.50 2.41 4.36
C ARG A 37 17.71 2.28 5.86
N GLU A 38 18.28 3.29 6.49
CA GLU A 38 18.72 3.18 7.88
C GLU A 38 17.98 4.16 8.78
N GLY A 39 17.58 3.68 9.94
CA GLY A 39 17.16 4.47 11.07
C GLY A 39 15.65 4.41 11.38
N PHE A 40 15.18 5.41 12.03
CA PHE A 40 13.89 5.58 12.70
C PHE A 40 12.61 5.22 11.91
N PHE A 41 12.72 4.92 10.61
CA PHE A 41 11.59 4.81 9.66
C PHE A 41 11.54 3.51 8.85
N GLU A 42 12.21 2.47 9.29
CA GLU A 42 12.29 1.20 8.55
C GLU A 42 10.92 0.64 8.15
N HIS A 43 9.93 0.68 9.06
CA HIS A 43 8.59 0.20 8.78
C HIS A 43 7.80 1.09 7.81
N GLN A 44 8.13 2.37 7.69
CA GLN A 44 7.45 3.33 6.81
C GLN A 44 7.93 3.24 5.37
N ASN A 45 9.13 2.73 5.18
CA ASN A 45 9.72 2.54 3.86
C ASN A 45 9.13 1.33 3.12
N VAL A 46 8.44 0.45 3.84
CA VAL A 46 7.82 -0.73 3.27
C VAL A 46 6.58 -0.34 2.50
N ALA A 47 6.47 -0.85 1.28
CA ALA A 47 5.37 -0.54 0.38
C ALA A 47 4.75 -1.80 -0.23
N TRP A 48 3.47 -1.72 -0.48
CA TRP A 48 2.67 -2.70 -1.20
C TRP A 48 2.48 -2.25 -2.65
N ARG A 49 2.89 -3.07 -3.61
CA ARG A 49 2.63 -2.88 -5.04
C ARG A 49 1.29 -3.52 -5.40
N VAL A 50 0.24 -2.74 -5.38
CA VAL A 50 -1.13 -3.23 -5.59
C VAL A 50 -1.69 -2.85 -6.95
N GLY A 51 -2.54 -3.72 -7.51
CA GLY A 51 -3.40 -3.38 -8.65
C GLY A 51 -4.45 -2.35 -8.25
N THR A 52 -4.65 -1.31 -9.05
CA THR A 52 -5.62 -0.26 -8.72
C THR A 52 -7.04 -0.80 -8.63
N SER A 53 -7.45 -1.68 -9.54
CA SER A 53 -8.76 -2.34 -9.52
C SER A 53 -8.90 -3.35 -8.36
N TRP A 54 -7.80 -4.02 -7.99
CA TRP A 54 -7.77 -4.91 -6.84
C TRP A 54 -8.00 -4.12 -5.55
N PHE A 55 -7.26 -3.02 -5.38
CA PHE A 55 -7.39 -2.15 -4.22
C PHE A 55 -8.79 -1.56 -4.08
N GLU A 56 -9.35 -1.06 -5.18
CA GLU A 56 -10.71 -0.51 -5.19
C GLU A 56 -11.75 -1.54 -4.76
N SER A 57 -11.70 -2.75 -5.31
CA SER A 57 -12.63 -3.83 -4.95
C SER A 57 -12.45 -4.28 -3.50
N TRP A 58 -11.22 -4.38 -3.00
CA TRP A 58 -10.91 -4.66 -1.61
C TRP A 58 -11.44 -3.58 -0.68
N PHE A 59 -11.24 -2.31 -1.04
CA PHE A 59 -11.71 -1.16 -0.28
C PHE A 59 -13.23 -1.12 -0.17
N GLN A 60 -13.94 -1.31 -1.28
CA GLN A 60 -15.41 -1.44 -1.31
C GLN A 60 -15.89 -2.63 -0.48
N GLY A 61 -15.15 -3.73 -0.48
CA GLY A 61 -15.43 -4.89 0.34
C GLY A 61 -15.40 -4.58 1.84
N ILE A 62 -14.43 -3.79 2.30
CA ILE A 62 -14.36 -3.34 3.70
C ILE A 62 -15.52 -2.39 4.02
N GLU A 63 -15.79 -1.40 3.16
CA GLU A 63 -16.92 -0.47 3.34
C GLU A 63 -18.24 -1.22 3.50
N HIS A 64 -18.45 -2.23 2.65
CA HIS A 64 -19.65 -3.06 2.71
C HIS A 64 -19.77 -3.82 4.04
N ARG A 65 -18.69 -4.48 4.50
CA ARG A 65 -18.70 -5.29 5.73
C ARG A 65 -18.88 -4.45 6.98
N LEU A 66 -18.19 -3.33 7.06
CA LEU A 66 -18.30 -2.42 8.19
C LEU A 66 -19.54 -1.52 8.11
N GLY A 67 -20.19 -1.43 6.94
CA GLY A 67 -21.30 -0.53 6.69
C GLY A 67 -20.96 0.94 6.87
N LEU A 68 -19.70 1.29 6.57
CA LEU A 68 -19.12 2.62 6.73
C LEU A 68 -18.63 3.15 5.39
N SER A 69 -18.77 4.45 5.15
CA SER A 69 -18.05 5.11 4.07
C SER A 69 -16.68 5.54 4.57
N LEU A 70 -15.62 4.96 4.01
CA LEU A 70 -14.25 5.10 4.49
C LEU A 70 -13.40 6.06 3.63
N GLY A 71 -13.90 6.52 2.49
CA GLY A 71 -13.15 7.33 1.55
C GLY A 71 -12.52 8.58 2.18
N ARG A 72 -13.23 9.29 3.06
CA ARG A 72 -12.68 10.46 3.75
C ARG A 72 -11.59 10.08 4.76
N ARG A 73 -11.72 8.93 5.43
CA ARG A 73 -10.70 8.42 6.37
C ARG A 73 -9.43 8.03 5.65
N LEU A 74 -9.57 7.38 4.50
CA LEU A 74 -8.44 7.05 3.64
C LEU A 74 -7.73 8.31 3.12
N ALA A 75 -8.48 9.35 2.77
CA ALA A 75 -7.91 10.61 2.33
C ALA A 75 -7.15 11.33 3.46
N HIS A 76 -7.67 11.34 4.67
CA HIS A 76 -6.96 11.89 5.83
C HIS A 76 -5.70 11.09 6.18
N ALA A 77 -5.77 9.76 6.14
CA ALA A 77 -4.60 8.89 6.33
C ALA A 77 -3.51 9.17 5.29
N ALA A 78 -3.89 9.37 4.03
CA ALA A 78 -2.95 9.71 2.97
C ALA A 78 -2.31 11.09 3.17
N ALA A 79 -3.10 12.08 3.60
CA ALA A 79 -2.60 13.42 3.92
C ALA A 79 -1.59 13.38 5.07
N GLU A 80 -1.94 12.69 6.15
CA GLU A 80 -1.10 12.58 7.35
C GLU A 80 0.19 11.77 7.08
N SER A 81 0.09 10.67 6.34
CA SER A 81 1.26 9.88 5.94
C SER A 81 2.23 10.71 5.10
N TYR A 82 1.73 11.45 4.12
CA TYR A 82 2.57 12.33 3.30
C TYR A 82 3.20 13.46 4.14
N GLU A 83 2.44 14.10 5.03
CA GLU A 83 2.94 15.14 5.93
C GLU A 83 4.05 14.60 6.82
N TYR A 84 3.88 13.42 7.39
CA TYR A 84 4.86 12.79 8.26
C TYR A 84 6.16 12.49 7.52
N GLN A 85 6.08 11.84 6.37
CA GLN A 85 7.23 11.53 5.52
C GLN A 85 8.00 12.78 5.09
N ALA A 86 7.29 13.81 4.64
CA ALA A 86 7.90 15.05 4.17
C ALA A 86 8.43 15.96 5.31
N SER A 87 8.02 15.74 6.57
CA SER A 87 8.53 16.50 7.73
C SER A 87 9.81 15.91 8.29
N ASN A 88 10.24 14.77 7.78
CA ASN A 88 11.34 14.01 8.34
C ASN A 88 12.67 14.36 7.67
N PRO A 89 13.69 14.80 8.45
CA PRO A 89 15.01 15.13 7.90
C PRO A 89 15.77 13.91 7.32
N ALA A 90 15.42 12.68 7.71
CA ALA A 90 16.03 11.48 7.14
C ALA A 90 15.64 11.26 5.66
N SER A 91 14.51 11.79 5.20
CA SER A 91 14.13 11.84 3.78
C SER A 91 15.05 12.76 2.96
N ALA A 92 15.92 13.54 3.60
CA ALA A 92 16.89 14.44 2.97
C ALA A 92 18.22 13.76 2.65
N GLY A 93 18.20 12.47 2.27
CA GLY A 93 19.28 11.78 1.55
C GLY A 93 20.67 11.86 2.20
N ILE A 94 21.02 10.88 3.03
CA ILE A 94 22.39 10.51 3.31
C ILE A 94 22.95 9.84 2.04
N LEU A 95 24.08 10.34 1.53
CA LEU A 95 24.79 9.91 0.34
C LEU A 95 24.27 10.42 -1.01
N GLY A 96 24.55 11.69 -1.34
CA GLY A 96 24.98 12.13 -2.68
C GLY A 96 24.12 11.82 -3.92
N ILE A 97 23.15 10.94 -3.85
CA ILE A 97 22.23 10.60 -4.93
C ILE A 97 20.91 11.36 -4.71
N ARG A 98 21.02 12.69 -4.77
CA ARG A 98 19.84 13.57 -4.85
C ARG A 98 19.22 13.49 -6.24
N LYS A 99 18.67 12.35 -6.64
CA LYS A 99 17.82 12.29 -7.85
C LYS A 99 16.44 12.89 -7.57
N PHE A 100 15.96 12.83 -6.34
CA PHE A 100 14.70 13.41 -5.90
C PHE A 100 14.90 14.10 -4.55
N SER A 101 15.05 15.40 -4.57
CA SER A 101 14.80 16.19 -3.39
C SER A 101 13.29 16.30 -3.28
N SER A 102 12.70 15.85 -2.17
CA SER A 102 11.35 16.26 -1.76
C SER A 102 11.36 17.74 -1.43
N LYS A 103 11.67 18.58 -2.42
CA LYS A 103 11.51 20.01 -2.29
C LYS A 103 10.02 20.24 -2.22
N ILE A 104 9.55 20.57 -1.02
CA ILE A 104 8.22 21.12 -0.84
C ILE A 104 8.08 22.24 -1.87
N PRO A 105 7.06 22.20 -2.74
CA PRO A 105 6.86 23.24 -3.73
C PRO A 105 6.76 24.59 -3.02
N SER A 106 7.39 25.61 -3.54
CA SER A 106 7.29 26.97 -3.01
C SER A 106 6.18 27.72 -3.78
N GLY A 107 5.02 27.87 -3.14
CA GLY A 107 3.95 28.68 -3.68
C GLY A 107 3.10 27.98 -4.77
N ARG A 108 2.37 28.81 -5.54
CA ARG A 108 1.37 28.35 -6.53
C ARG A 108 1.95 28.04 -7.92
N GLU A 109 3.22 28.30 -8.15
CA GLU A 109 3.83 28.11 -9.48
C GLU A 109 3.96 26.63 -9.84
N ILE A 110 3.35 26.21 -10.94
CA ILE A 110 3.36 24.82 -11.44
C ILE A 110 4.79 24.30 -11.62
N SER A 111 5.73 25.16 -12.04
CA SER A 111 7.14 24.81 -12.19
C SER A 111 7.79 24.32 -10.89
N SER A 112 7.35 24.83 -9.74
CA SER A 112 7.85 24.41 -8.42
C SER A 112 7.35 23.04 -7.99
N TRP A 113 6.28 22.51 -8.62
CA TRP A 113 5.65 21.22 -8.31
C TRP A 113 6.19 20.05 -9.12
N SER A 114 7.08 20.29 -10.08
CA SER A 114 7.54 19.25 -11.01
C SER A 114 8.17 18.04 -10.31
N SER A 115 8.97 18.23 -9.28
CA SER A 115 9.60 17.14 -8.51
C SER A 115 8.59 16.35 -7.69
N THR A 116 7.64 17.04 -7.06
CA THR A 116 6.56 16.41 -6.27
C THR A 116 5.61 15.61 -7.17
N ILE A 117 5.24 16.19 -8.32
CA ILE A 117 4.42 15.50 -9.32
C ILE A 117 5.14 14.24 -9.83
N LEU A 118 6.44 14.32 -10.10
CA LEU A 118 7.23 13.18 -10.54
C LEU A 118 7.28 12.07 -9.47
N GLU A 119 7.40 12.44 -8.21
CA GLU A 119 7.31 11.51 -7.09
C GLU A 119 5.97 10.76 -7.07
N TRP A 120 4.84 11.46 -7.21
CA TRP A 120 3.52 10.83 -7.27
C TRP A 120 3.32 9.97 -8.52
N GLN A 121 3.92 10.37 -9.63
CA GLN A 121 3.92 9.57 -10.87
C GLN A 121 4.70 8.27 -10.73
N THR A 122 5.84 8.27 -10.02
CA THR A 122 6.57 7.01 -9.72
C THR A 122 5.81 6.09 -8.79
N GLN A 123 4.90 6.62 -7.96
CA GLN A 123 3.97 5.81 -7.16
C GLN A 123 2.80 5.21 -7.97
N GLY A 124 2.59 5.65 -9.21
CA GLY A 124 1.46 5.19 -10.03
C GLY A 124 0.14 5.91 -9.75
N LEU A 125 0.17 7.09 -9.09
CA LEU A 125 -1.05 7.78 -8.61
C LEU A 125 -1.84 8.50 -9.71
N GLY A 126 -1.28 8.66 -10.90
CA GLY A 126 -1.92 9.33 -12.02
C GLY A 126 -1.18 10.59 -12.46
N ARG A 127 -1.78 11.35 -13.36
CA ARG A 127 -1.20 12.54 -13.96
C ARG A 127 -1.84 13.80 -13.40
N PHE A 128 -1.05 14.61 -12.70
CA PHE A 128 -1.52 15.79 -11.99
C PHE A 128 -1.39 17.04 -12.86
N LYS A 129 -2.45 17.86 -12.91
CA LYS A 129 -2.49 19.15 -13.60
C LYS A 129 -3.11 20.19 -12.67
N MET A 130 -2.39 21.25 -12.41
CA MET A 130 -2.96 22.42 -11.71
C MET A 130 -3.77 23.25 -12.69
N LEU A 131 -4.94 23.70 -12.23
CA LEU A 131 -5.75 24.70 -12.91
C LEU A 131 -5.52 26.03 -12.18
N ASP A 132 -4.99 26.99 -12.92
CA ASP A 132 -4.81 28.35 -12.41
C ASP A 132 -6.15 29.10 -12.54
N ASP A 133 -6.95 29.08 -11.45
CA ASP A 133 -8.19 29.82 -11.37
C ASP A 133 -8.24 30.64 -10.08
N SER A 134 -8.51 31.88 -10.19
CA SER A 134 -8.19 33.00 -9.33
C SER A 134 -8.73 32.98 -7.88
N GLU A 135 -9.73 32.21 -7.51
CA GLU A 135 -10.33 32.22 -6.15
C GLU A 135 -10.24 30.88 -5.43
N GLU A 136 -10.38 29.76 -6.13
CA GLU A 136 -10.26 28.42 -5.58
C GLU A 136 -9.11 27.67 -6.23
N ILE A 137 -8.37 26.94 -5.42
CA ILE A 137 -7.28 26.09 -5.90
C ILE A 137 -7.91 24.81 -6.40
N ARG A 138 -7.75 24.55 -7.70
CA ARG A 138 -8.27 23.36 -8.36
C ARG A 138 -7.15 22.56 -9.00
N ILE A 139 -7.10 21.28 -8.72
CA ILE A 139 -6.11 20.35 -9.26
C ILE A 139 -6.85 19.19 -9.91
N ILE A 140 -6.56 18.91 -11.17
CA ILE A 140 -7.08 17.76 -11.87
C ILE A 140 -6.06 16.62 -11.80
N VAL A 141 -6.53 15.43 -11.47
CA VAL A 141 -5.76 14.18 -11.63
C VAL A 141 -6.39 13.37 -12.76
N GLU A 142 -5.67 13.27 -13.85
CA GLU A 142 -6.07 12.40 -14.95
C GLU A 142 -5.72 10.95 -14.58
N ARG A 143 -6.68 10.05 -14.79
CA ARG A 143 -6.53 8.63 -14.44
C ARG A 143 -6.01 8.44 -13.00
N PRO A 144 -6.73 8.91 -11.98
CA PRO A 144 -6.32 8.72 -10.59
C PRO A 144 -6.28 7.23 -10.24
N ALA A 145 -5.29 6.80 -9.45
CA ALA A 145 -5.24 5.43 -8.94
C ALA A 145 -6.25 5.22 -7.81
N SER A 146 -6.45 6.25 -6.99
CA SER A 146 -7.46 6.30 -5.93
C SER A 146 -7.82 7.76 -5.66
N GLY A 147 -9.10 8.11 -5.77
CA GLY A 147 -9.56 9.47 -5.53
C GLY A 147 -9.24 9.97 -4.12
N PRO A 148 -9.57 9.23 -3.05
CA PRO A 148 -9.23 9.59 -1.68
C PRO A 148 -7.72 9.81 -1.47
N ILE A 149 -6.87 8.88 -1.91
CA ILE A 149 -5.41 8.96 -1.72
C ILE A 149 -4.85 10.19 -2.43
N CYS A 150 -5.18 10.38 -3.71
CA CYS A 150 -4.72 11.55 -4.47
C CYS A 150 -5.16 12.86 -3.81
N SER A 151 -6.39 12.94 -3.32
CA SER A 151 -6.93 14.15 -2.67
C SER A 151 -6.19 14.48 -1.38
N GLY A 152 -5.92 13.49 -0.55
CA GLY A 152 -5.21 13.67 0.71
C GLY A 152 -3.77 14.13 0.49
N ILE A 153 -3.03 13.49 -0.40
CA ILE A 153 -1.65 13.85 -0.71
C ILE A 153 -1.56 15.27 -1.28
N ILE A 154 -2.45 15.63 -2.21
CA ILE A 154 -2.52 16.99 -2.77
C ILE A 154 -2.75 18.02 -1.67
N ALA A 155 -3.72 17.77 -0.76
CA ALA A 155 -4.03 18.70 0.33
C ALA A 155 -2.81 18.93 1.23
N SER A 156 -2.16 17.85 1.67
CA SER A 156 -0.98 17.94 2.52
C SER A 156 0.19 18.65 1.84
N ALA A 157 0.47 18.33 0.58
CA ALA A 157 1.53 18.99 -0.18
C ALA A 157 1.25 20.50 -0.36
N TRP A 158 -0.01 20.85 -0.61
CA TRP A 158 -0.43 22.25 -0.71
C TRP A 158 -0.28 23.00 0.62
N GLU A 159 -0.72 22.42 1.71
CA GLU A 159 -0.57 22.98 3.04
C GLU A 159 0.88 23.27 3.40
N LYS A 160 1.77 22.31 3.10
CA LYS A 160 3.22 22.50 3.29
C LYS A 160 3.81 23.60 2.44
N SER A 161 3.38 23.73 1.18
CA SER A 161 3.88 24.74 0.26
C SER A 161 3.45 26.15 0.66
N THR A 162 2.26 26.29 1.25
CA THR A 162 1.68 27.58 1.61
C THR A 162 1.83 27.93 3.09
N GLY A 163 2.15 26.98 3.94
CA GLY A 163 2.17 27.13 5.40
C GLY A 163 0.79 27.37 6.01
N LYS A 164 -0.28 27.04 5.28
CA LYS A 164 -1.67 27.28 5.70
C LYS A 164 -2.50 26.03 5.57
N ARG A 165 -3.39 25.76 6.51
CA ARG A 165 -4.34 24.65 6.46
C ARG A 165 -5.43 24.88 5.42
N HIS A 166 -5.87 23.76 4.79
CA HIS A 166 -6.90 23.75 3.77
C HIS A 166 -7.83 22.57 3.97
N ARG A 167 -9.14 22.84 3.80
CA ARG A 167 -10.12 21.77 3.56
C ARG A 167 -10.03 21.36 2.12
N PHE A 168 -10.23 20.08 1.88
CA PHE A 168 -10.26 19.55 0.52
C PHE A 168 -11.58 18.83 0.24
N ARG A 169 -11.98 18.91 -1.02
CA ARG A 169 -13.11 18.15 -1.59
C ARG A 169 -12.64 17.56 -2.91
N TRP A 170 -13.25 16.47 -3.29
CA TRP A 170 -13.02 15.89 -4.60
C TRP A 170 -14.32 15.46 -5.23
N SER A 171 -14.34 15.44 -6.55
CA SER A 171 -15.44 14.98 -7.39
C SER A 171 -14.90 14.41 -8.69
N GLU A 172 -15.70 13.59 -9.34
CA GLU A 172 -15.36 13.18 -10.69
C GLU A 172 -15.40 14.38 -11.64
N ASN A 173 -14.42 14.45 -12.52
CA ASN A 173 -14.37 15.44 -13.59
C ASN A 173 -15.07 14.88 -14.84
N LYS A 174 -15.72 15.73 -15.62
CA LYS A 174 -16.46 15.37 -16.84
C LYS A 174 -15.64 14.60 -17.91
N GLY A 175 -14.33 14.51 -17.77
CA GLY A 175 -13.42 13.75 -18.63
C GLY A 175 -12.90 12.43 -18.03
N GLY A 176 -13.50 11.90 -16.97
CA GLY A 176 -13.05 10.65 -16.31
C GLY A 176 -11.83 10.82 -15.41
N GLY A 177 -11.55 12.04 -14.95
CA GLY A 177 -10.52 12.36 -13.97
C GLY A 177 -11.10 12.75 -12.62
N LEU A 178 -10.23 13.09 -11.68
CA LEU A 178 -10.54 13.60 -10.36
C LEU A 178 -10.30 15.11 -10.33
N LEU A 179 -11.28 15.87 -9.86
CA LEU A 179 -11.12 17.28 -9.54
C LEU A 179 -10.98 17.42 -8.03
N VAL A 180 -9.86 17.93 -7.56
CA VAL A 180 -9.61 18.28 -6.15
C VAL A 180 -9.70 19.78 -6.00
N THR A 181 -10.51 20.24 -5.06
CA THR A 181 -10.69 21.65 -4.71
C THR A 181 -10.21 21.89 -3.29
N LEU A 182 -9.40 22.93 -3.09
CA LEU A 182 -8.83 23.30 -1.81
C LEU A 182 -9.34 24.66 -1.39
N ALA A 183 -9.82 24.78 -0.16
CA ALA A 183 -10.25 26.02 0.46
C ALA A 183 -9.52 26.24 1.77
N GLN A 184 -9.01 27.45 2.01
CA GLN A 184 -8.29 27.77 3.24
C GLN A 184 -9.17 27.51 4.48
N ASP A 185 -8.58 26.91 5.52
CA ASP A 185 -9.20 26.61 6.80
C ASP A 185 -8.32 27.14 7.95
N ALA A 186 -8.95 27.60 8.99
CA ALA A 186 -8.28 28.08 10.20
C ALA A 186 -8.12 26.99 11.28
N THR A 187 -8.66 25.78 11.03
CA THR A 187 -8.58 24.67 11.99
C THR A 187 -7.16 24.18 12.12
N GLU A 188 -6.60 24.22 13.33
CA GLU A 188 -5.32 23.61 13.62
C GLU A 188 -5.46 22.09 13.70
N ILE A 189 -4.62 21.39 12.97
CA ILE A 189 -4.51 19.93 13.03
C ILE A 189 -3.17 19.60 13.67
N PRO A 190 -3.14 18.73 14.70
CA PRO A 190 -1.88 18.31 15.32
C PRO A 190 -0.91 17.73 14.29
N SER A 191 0.38 17.93 14.51
CA SER A 191 1.40 17.27 13.69
C SER A 191 1.28 15.75 13.79
N PRO A 192 1.47 15.02 12.69
CA PRO A 192 1.33 13.58 12.67
C PRO A 192 2.36 12.91 13.58
N LYS A 193 1.92 11.88 14.30
CA LYS A 193 2.77 11.05 15.14
C LYS A 193 3.31 9.85 14.34
N PRO A 194 4.43 9.24 14.78
CA PRO A 194 4.89 7.99 14.20
C PRO A 194 3.83 6.89 14.40
N THR A 195 3.64 6.07 13.38
CA THR A 195 2.90 4.80 13.50
C THR A 195 3.87 3.69 13.87
N ASN A 196 3.40 2.70 14.63
CA ASN A 196 4.19 1.53 14.96
C ASN A 196 3.32 0.27 14.77
N PRO A 197 3.70 -0.64 13.88
CA PRO A 197 3.02 -1.93 13.77
C PRO A 197 3.22 -2.77 15.03
N ASN A 198 2.23 -3.58 15.39
CA ASN A 198 2.26 -4.46 16.56
C ASN A 198 3.06 -5.74 16.32
N TRP A 199 3.77 -5.86 15.23
CA TRP A 199 4.55 -7.04 14.84
C TRP A 199 5.96 -6.66 14.41
N ASN A 200 6.88 -7.59 14.61
CA ASN A 200 8.26 -7.51 14.16
C ASN A 200 8.41 -8.10 12.76
N TRP A 201 9.54 -7.82 12.12
CA TRP A 201 9.97 -8.42 10.85
C TRP A 201 11.49 -8.63 10.87
N LYS A 202 11.93 -9.57 10.06
CA LYS A 202 13.36 -9.81 9.85
C LYS A 202 13.79 -9.00 8.62
N HIS A 203 14.76 -8.13 8.82
CA HIS A 203 15.36 -7.42 7.70
C HIS A 203 16.15 -8.37 6.82
N THR A 204 16.00 -8.22 5.53
CA THR A 204 16.79 -8.94 4.53
C THR A 204 17.36 -7.96 3.50
N ASP A 205 18.43 -8.38 2.85
CA ASP A 205 19.02 -7.60 1.77
C ASP A 205 18.09 -7.49 0.56
N MET A 206 18.44 -6.57 -0.35
CA MET A 206 17.77 -6.46 -1.64
C MET A 206 17.92 -7.75 -2.43
N LEU A 207 16.92 -8.07 -3.24
CA LEU A 207 17.01 -9.18 -4.20
C LEU A 207 18.15 -8.96 -5.20
N GLY A 208 18.69 -10.06 -5.71
CA GLY A 208 19.65 -10.02 -6.82
C GLY A 208 18.98 -9.59 -8.14
N ASP A 209 19.78 -9.11 -9.09
CA ASP A 209 19.32 -8.53 -10.36
C ASP A 209 18.35 -9.42 -11.15
N SER A 210 18.59 -10.73 -11.19
CA SER A 210 17.73 -11.69 -11.90
C SER A 210 16.31 -11.77 -11.35
N ASP A 211 16.16 -11.70 -10.02
CA ASP A 211 14.87 -11.72 -9.36
C ASP A 211 14.14 -10.37 -9.50
N ILE A 212 14.91 -9.28 -9.53
CA ILE A 212 14.39 -7.93 -9.79
C ILE A 212 13.78 -7.86 -11.19
N ASP A 213 14.49 -8.38 -12.21
CA ASP A 213 14.00 -8.38 -13.59
C ASP A 213 12.68 -9.15 -13.75
N GLU A 214 12.51 -10.29 -13.06
CA GLU A 214 11.24 -11.04 -13.11
C GLU A 214 10.08 -10.24 -12.47
N LEU A 215 10.33 -9.48 -11.41
CA LEU A 215 9.31 -8.66 -10.75
C LEU A 215 8.87 -7.45 -11.58
N TRP A 216 9.74 -6.96 -12.47
CA TRP A 216 9.46 -5.86 -13.39
C TRP A 216 9.16 -6.31 -14.82
N LYS A 217 9.06 -7.61 -15.05
CA LYS A 217 8.72 -8.17 -16.34
C LYS A 217 7.35 -7.67 -16.82
N ASP A 218 7.30 -7.34 -18.12
CA ASP A 218 6.11 -6.75 -18.76
C ASP A 218 5.67 -5.40 -18.17
N PHE A 219 6.62 -4.66 -17.58
CA PHE A 219 6.37 -3.27 -17.20
C PHE A 219 6.07 -2.43 -18.45
N ARG A 220 4.99 -1.65 -18.40
CA ARG A 220 4.60 -0.70 -19.44
C ARG A 220 4.14 0.59 -18.80
N MET A 221 4.52 1.72 -19.41
CA MET A 221 4.06 3.04 -19.01
C MET A 221 3.16 3.60 -20.10
N ASP A 222 1.86 3.68 -19.85
CA ASP A 222 0.89 4.27 -20.79
C ASP A 222 0.96 5.81 -20.78
N SER A 223 1.20 6.38 -19.61
CA SER A 223 1.46 7.81 -19.42
C SER A 223 2.13 8.04 -18.04
N PRO A 224 2.74 9.23 -17.80
CA PRO A 224 3.32 9.54 -16.51
C PRO A 224 2.33 9.31 -15.35
N GLY A 225 2.70 8.42 -14.42
CA GLY A 225 1.85 8.04 -13.29
C GLY A 225 0.76 7.02 -13.58
N ASP A 226 0.76 6.48 -14.81
CA ASP A 226 -0.14 5.42 -15.24
C ASP A 226 0.69 4.31 -15.88
N TRP A 227 1.07 3.32 -15.07
CA TRP A 227 1.90 2.21 -15.49
C TRP A 227 1.32 0.87 -15.03
N SER A 228 1.65 -0.16 -15.75
CA SER A 228 1.13 -1.50 -15.56
C SER A 228 2.25 -2.54 -15.55
N ILE A 229 2.00 -3.66 -14.92
CA ILE A 229 2.80 -4.88 -14.97
C ILE A 229 1.87 -6.02 -15.36
N ARG A 230 2.23 -6.75 -16.40
CA ARG A 230 1.41 -7.84 -16.96
C ARG A 230 -0.03 -7.39 -17.31
N GLY A 231 -0.14 -6.16 -17.80
CA GLY A 231 -1.42 -5.58 -18.22
C GLY A 231 -2.32 -5.08 -17.08
N GLU A 232 -1.92 -5.22 -15.82
CA GLU A 232 -2.64 -4.69 -14.68
C GLU A 232 -2.00 -3.39 -14.21
N ARG A 233 -2.79 -2.32 -14.14
CA ARG A 233 -2.36 -1.04 -13.61
C ARG A 233 -2.00 -1.17 -12.13
N LYS A 234 -0.82 -0.65 -11.74
CA LYS A 234 -0.29 -0.75 -10.38
C LYS A 234 -0.10 0.62 -9.75
N MET A 235 -0.13 0.63 -8.42
CA MET A 235 0.33 1.73 -7.58
C MET A 235 1.09 1.18 -6.38
N PHE A 236 1.91 2.02 -5.76
CA PHE A 236 2.55 1.71 -4.48
C PHE A 236 1.86 2.42 -3.33
N LEU A 237 1.62 1.68 -2.25
CA LEU A 237 1.07 2.19 -1.00
C LEU A 237 2.05 1.92 0.13
N HIS A 238 2.44 2.97 0.87
CA HIS A 238 3.28 2.81 2.04
C HIS A 238 2.52 2.17 3.20
N ARG A 239 3.21 1.36 3.99
CA ARG A 239 2.64 0.74 5.22
C ARG A 239 2.13 1.80 6.19
N ASP A 240 2.84 2.91 6.35
CA ASP A 240 2.44 4.01 7.22
C ASP A 240 1.05 4.57 6.87
N LEU A 241 0.76 4.77 5.57
CA LEU A 241 -0.57 5.19 5.12
C LEU A 241 -1.64 4.18 5.55
N PHE A 242 -1.33 2.89 5.41
CA PHE A 242 -2.27 1.82 5.72
C PHE A 242 -2.56 1.71 7.22
N LEU A 243 -1.52 1.82 8.06
CA LEU A 243 -1.67 1.83 9.52
C LEU A 243 -2.50 3.04 9.99
N ARG A 244 -2.25 4.23 9.44
CA ARG A 244 -3.07 5.41 9.72
C ARG A 244 -4.51 5.24 9.28
N PHE A 245 -4.73 4.63 8.12
CA PHE A 245 -6.08 4.35 7.64
C PHE A 245 -6.83 3.43 8.59
N GLU A 246 -6.19 2.39 9.08
CA GLU A 246 -6.74 1.53 10.13
C GLU A 246 -7.10 2.35 11.38
N ASP A 247 -6.16 3.13 11.93
CA ASP A 247 -6.38 3.92 13.13
C ASP A 247 -7.52 4.94 12.97
N TYR A 248 -7.70 5.51 11.78
CA TYR A 248 -8.84 6.38 11.48
C TYR A 248 -10.17 5.63 11.39
N CYS A 249 -10.15 4.34 11.11
CA CYS A 249 -11.38 3.53 11.02
C CYS A 249 -11.84 2.98 12.37
N ILE A 250 -10.90 2.51 13.22
CA ILE A 250 -11.16 1.82 14.49
C ILE A 250 -12.21 2.51 15.37
N PRO A 251 -12.19 3.85 15.59
CA PRO A 251 -13.17 4.49 16.46
C PRO A 251 -14.64 4.32 16.02
N TYR A 252 -14.86 4.00 14.76
CA TYR A 252 -16.19 3.91 14.13
C TYR A 252 -16.60 2.47 13.82
N VAL A 253 -15.78 1.51 14.15
CA VAL A 253 -16.12 0.09 14.00
C VAL A 253 -17.01 -0.31 15.17
N ASP A 254 -18.21 -0.81 14.87
CA ASP A 254 -19.11 -1.36 15.87
C ASP A 254 -19.18 -2.89 15.72
N ASP A 255 -19.86 -3.40 14.69
CA ASP A 255 -20.00 -4.82 14.39
C ASP A 255 -19.77 -5.10 12.90
N ILE A 256 -19.29 -6.27 12.57
CA ILE A 256 -19.20 -6.74 11.18
C ILE A 256 -20.63 -7.05 10.68
N LYS A 257 -21.05 -6.35 9.63
CA LYS A 257 -22.37 -6.51 9.03
C LYS A 257 -22.46 -7.65 8.00
N ALA A 258 -21.32 -7.98 7.41
CA ALA A 258 -21.23 -9.08 6.43
C ALA A 258 -19.83 -9.67 6.44
N GLY A 259 -19.73 -10.98 6.18
CA GLY A 259 -18.46 -11.69 6.11
C GLY A 259 -18.42 -12.91 7.02
N ARG A 260 -17.25 -13.46 7.20
CA ARG A 260 -16.99 -14.71 7.92
C ARG A 260 -16.19 -14.44 9.21
N SER A 261 -16.77 -13.68 10.14
CA SER A 261 -16.08 -13.26 11.38
C SER A 261 -15.56 -14.45 12.21
N GLU A 262 -16.29 -15.55 12.26
CA GLU A 262 -15.91 -16.76 12.99
C GLU A 262 -14.73 -17.53 12.37
N ASP A 263 -14.34 -17.19 11.15
CA ASP A 263 -13.25 -17.87 10.46
C ASP A 263 -11.88 -17.23 10.73
N TYR A 264 -11.84 -16.15 11.52
CA TYR A 264 -10.60 -15.46 11.85
C TYR A 264 -10.41 -15.36 13.36
N THR A 265 -9.18 -15.60 13.82
CA THR A 265 -8.77 -15.42 15.20
C THR A 265 -7.49 -14.56 15.21
N TRP A 266 -7.51 -13.49 15.98
CA TRP A 266 -6.42 -12.53 16.09
C TRP A 266 -5.90 -12.47 17.51
N GLU A 267 -4.67 -12.91 17.75
CA GLU A 267 -4.05 -12.79 19.06
C GLU A 267 -3.74 -11.31 19.38
N ALA A 268 -3.93 -10.93 20.64
CA ALA A 268 -3.56 -9.63 21.20
C ALA A 268 -4.22 -8.39 20.55
N LEU A 269 -5.36 -8.53 19.87
CA LEU A 269 -6.15 -7.42 19.37
C LEU A 269 -7.38 -7.17 20.27
N ASP A 270 -7.76 -5.90 20.41
CA ASP A 270 -9.06 -5.54 20.95
C ASP A 270 -10.20 -5.88 19.97
N ASP A 271 -11.43 -5.86 20.46
CA ASP A 271 -12.61 -6.26 19.68
C ASP A 271 -12.76 -5.44 18.39
N LYS A 272 -12.64 -4.11 18.47
CA LYS A 272 -12.83 -3.23 17.30
C LYS A 272 -11.75 -3.44 16.25
N ARG A 273 -10.50 -3.62 16.66
CA ARG A 273 -9.39 -3.90 15.75
C ARG A 273 -9.53 -5.29 15.14
N SER A 274 -9.97 -6.28 15.92
CA SER A 274 -10.30 -7.63 15.44
C SER A 274 -11.37 -7.59 14.36
N GLU A 275 -12.43 -6.80 14.56
CA GLU A 275 -13.50 -6.58 13.58
C GLU A 275 -12.96 -5.97 12.28
N TRP A 276 -12.17 -4.92 12.39
CA TRP A 276 -11.56 -4.27 11.22
C TRP A 276 -10.62 -5.23 10.46
N TRP A 277 -9.75 -5.96 11.19
CA TRP A 277 -8.84 -6.93 10.60
C TRP A 277 -9.59 -8.05 9.89
N THR A 278 -10.67 -8.53 10.49
CA THR A 278 -11.52 -9.55 9.87
C THR A 278 -12.17 -9.03 8.59
N ALA A 279 -12.70 -7.80 8.60
CA ALA A 279 -13.29 -7.20 7.39
C ALA A 279 -12.24 -7.01 6.29
N ALA A 280 -11.02 -6.58 6.65
CA ALA A 280 -9.92 -6.41 5.72
C ALA A 280 -9.44 -7.74 5.14
N ALA A 281 -9.30 -8.77 5.98
CA ALA A 281 -8.87 -10.11 5.58
C ALA A 281 -9.92 -10.79 4.69
N ASP A 282 -11.20 -10.75 5.09
CA ASP A 282 -12.26 -11.39 4.31
C ASP A 282 -12.46 -10.69 2.96
N SER A 283 -12.30 -9.36 2.89
CA SER A 283 -12.31 -8.64 1.61
C SER A 283 -11.14 -9.06 0.71
N ALA A 284 -9.94 -9.27 1.27
CA ALA A 284 -8.79 -9.76 0.52
C ALA A 284 -8.98 -11.20 0.04
N ARG A 285 -9.54 -12.09 0.89
CA ARG A 285 -9.89 -13.48 0.55
C ARG A 285 -10.86 -13.53 -0.60
N GLU A 286 -11.99 -12.81 -0.50
CA GLU A 286 -12.99 -12.80 -1.56
C GLU A 286 -12.44 -12.28 -2.88
N ARG A 287 -11.62 -11.22 -2.81
CA ARG A 287 -10.99 -10.68 -4.01
C ARG A 287 -10.06 -11.70 -4.66
N PHE A 288 -9.22 -12.38 -3.87
CA PHE A 288 -8.36 -13.45 -4.36
C PHE A 288 -9.17 -14.59 -5.02
N VAL A 289 -10.22 -15.03 -4.36
CA VAL A 289 -11.09 -16.11 -4.90
C VAL A 289 -11.75 -15.68 -6.20
N ALA A 290 -12.20 -14.42 -6.31
CA ALA A 290 -12.82 -13.88 -7.52
C ALA A 290 -11.86 -13.81 -8.72
N GLU A 291 -10.55 -13.67 -8.50
CA GLU A 291 -9.55 -13.70 -9.57
C GLU A 291 -9.36 -15.07 -10.20
N GLY A 292 -9.85 -16.11 -9.57
CA GLY A 292 -9.86 -17.45 -10.14
C GLY A 292 -8.49 -18.13 -10.23
N HIS A 293 -7.49 -17.69 -9.49
CA HIS A 293 -6.15 -18.27 -9.48
C HIS A 293 -6.17 -19.75 -9.10
N HIS A 294 -5.38 -20.54 -9.82
CA HIS A 294 -5.14 -21.94 -9.46
C HIS A 294 -4.04 -22.01 -8.38
N VAL A 295 -4.33 -22.73 -7.31
CA VAL A 295 -3.39 -23.01 -6.23
C VAL A 295 -3.23 -24.51 -6.12
N LEU A 296 -1.99 -24.98 -6.23
CA LEU A 296 -1.65 -26.39 -6.05
C LEU A 296 -0.64 -26.51 -4.90
N VAL A 297 -1.04 -27.27 -3.90
CA VAL A 297 -0.22 -27.59 -2.72
C VAL A 297 -0.26 -29.09 -2.51
N ARG A 298 0.89 -29.75 -2.48
CA ARG A 298 1.05 -31.19 -2.19
C ARG A 298 1.67 -31.40 -0.82
N ASP A 299 2.66 -30.57 -0.51
CA ASP A 299 3.42 -30.58 0.73
C ASP A 299 3.41 -29.21 1.40
N PRO A 300 3.62 -29.14 2.73
CA PRO A 300 3.72 -27.84 3.42
C PRO A 300 4.78 -26.91 2.82
N SER A 301 5.88 -27.43 2.28
CA SER A 301 6.94 -26.63 1.65
C SER A 301 6.48 -25.89 0.39
N ASP A 302 5.44 -26.36 -0.31
CA ASP A 302 4.87 -25.67 -1.47
C ASP A 302 4.30 -24.29 -1.13
N TRP A 303 3.93 -24.07 0.15
CA TRP A 303 3.42 -22.80 0.63
C TRP A 303 4.41 -21.64 0.50
N VAL A 304 5.73 -21.92 0.54
CA VAL A 304 6.76 -20.89 0.26
C VAL A 304 6.57 -20.34 -1.17
N GLY A 305 6.38 -21.24 -2.12
CA GLY A 305 6.13 -20.86 -3.53
C GLY A 305 4.78 -20.13 -3.73
N VAL A 306 3.73 -20.55 -3.01
CA VAL A 306 2.42 -19.90 -3.01
C VAL A 306 2.55 -18.48 -2.44
N ALA A 307 3.17 -18.31 -1.28
CA ALA A 307 3.38 -17.01 -0.67
C ALA A 307 4.26 -16.11 -1.54
N ARG A 308 5.34 -16.64 -2.13
CA ARG A 308 6.17 -15.87 -3.07
C ARG A 308 5.32 -15.29 -4.21
N ARG A 309 4.43 -16.08 -4.80
CA ARG A 309 3.58 -15.68 -5.93
C ARG A 309 2.52 -14.65 -5.53
N HIS A 310 1.83 -14.87 -4.43
CA HIS A 310 0.62 -14.13 -4.06
C HIS A 310 0.86 -13.06 -3.00
N LEU A 311 1.99 -13.09 -2.29
CA LEU A 311 2.38 -12.06 -1.35
C LEU A 311 3.65 -11.32 -1.80
N SER A 312 4.79 -12.02 -1.91
CA SER A 312 6.10 -11.36 -2.09
C SER A 312 6.17 -10.58 -3.41
N TYR A 313 5.62 -11.09 -4.50
CA TYR A 313 5.56 -10.37 -5.79
C TYR A 313 4.77 -9.08 -5.73
N HIS A 314 3.97 -8.91 -4.71
CA HIS A 314 3.16 -7.71 -4.46
C HIS A 314 3.71 -6.84 -3.33
N GLY A 315 4.73 -7.28 -2.59
CA GLY A 315 5.26 -6.57 -1.44
C GLY A 315 4.45 -6.76 -0.16
N LEU A 316 3.60 -7.80 -0.11
CA LEU A 316 2.79 -8.12 1.07
C LEU A 316 3.58 -8.90 2.13
N GLY A 317 4.80 -9.34 1.82
CA GLY A 317 5.68 -10.07 2.71
C GLY A 317 6.04 -11.47 2.20
N GLY A 318 6.80 -12.21 2.99
CA GLY A 318 7.25 -13.56 2.69
C GLY A 318 7.18 -14.48 3.90
N ILE A 319 7.21 -15.79 3.64
CA ILE A 319 7.28 -16.83 4.66
C ILE A 319 8.58 -17.62 4.52
N ASP A 320 9.18 -18.01 5.63
CA ASP A 320 10.41 -18.79 5.69
C ASP A 320 10.21 -20.16 6.35
N SER A 321 9.11 -20.36 7.06
CA SER A 321 8.82 -21.60 7.74
C SER A 321 7.41 -22.10 7.48
N THR A 322 7.29 -23.41 7.37
CA THR A 322 6.01 -24.09 7.14
C THR A 322 5.98 -25.39 7.94
N ALA A 323 4.86 -25.67 8.60
CA ALA A 323 4.66 -26.90 9.36
C ALA A 323 3.24 -27.41 9.17
N ARG A 324 3.07 -28.72 8.99
CA ARG A 324 1.75 -29.36 8.99
C ARG A 324 1.19 -29.36 10.41
N THR A 325 -0.08 -28.98 10.57
CA THR A 325 -0.76 -28.97 11.87
C THR A 325 -1.77 -30.10 12.02
N ASP A 326 -2.28 -30.65 10.90
CA ASP A 326 -3.20 -31.78 10.89
C ASP A 326 -3.06 -32.63 9.62
N GLU A 327 -3.78 -33.78 9.56
CA GLU A 327 -3.80 -34.66 8.38
C GLU A 327 -4.73 -34.16 7.27
N HIS A 328 -5.50 -33.12 7.54
CA HIS A 328 -6.53 -32.58 6.65
C HIS A 328 -6.11 -31.29 5.91
N GLY A 329 -4.79 -31.05 5.80
CA GLY A 329 -4.25 -29.88 5.09
C GLY A 329 -4.06 -28.66 5.98
N GLY A 330 -4.17 -28.82 7.30
CA GLY A 330 -3.81 -27.76 8.23
C GLY A 330 -2.31 -27.42 8.12
N VAL A 331 -2.00 -26.13 8.09
CA VAL A 331 -0.63 -25.63 7.94
C VAL A 331 -0.39 -24.40 8.81
N ARG A 332 0.77 -24.35 9.44
CA ARG A 332 1.31 -23.16 10.11
C ARG A 332 2.39 -22.55 9.22
N LEU A 333 2.32 -21.23 9.04
CA LEU A 333 3.20 -20.44 8.18
C LEU A 333 3.84 -19.34 9.04
N GLY A 334 5.18 -19.33 9.13
CA GLY A 334 5.92 -18.26 9.81
C GLY A 334 6.37 -17.19 8.82
N PHE A 335 6.07 -15.93 9.14
CA PHE A 335 6.43 -14.81 8.28
C PHE A 335 7.83 -14.29 8.59
N THR A 336 8.62 -14.06 7.56
CA THR A 336 9.86 -13.28 7.63
C THR A 336 9.53 -11.80 7.78
N SER A 337 8.61 -11.34 6.96
CA SER A 337 8.06 -9.99 6.96
C SER A 337 6.63 -10.02 6.46
N VAL A 338 5.83 -9.06 6.89
CA VAL A 338 4.46 -8.90 6.41
C VAL A 338 4.09 -7.42 6.35
N PHE A 339 3.51 -7.00 5.23
CA PHE A 339 3.02 -5.63 5.07
C PHE A 339 1.92 -5.32 6.08
N HIS A 340 0.89 -6.19 6.10
CA HIS A 340 -0.20 -6.16 7.07
C HIS A 340 -0.77 -7.56 7.26
N PRO A 341 -0.82 -8.09 8.51
CA PRO A 341 -1.24 -9.47 8.77
C PRO A 341 -2.65 -9.79 8.25
N ALA A 342 -3.60 -8.87 8.39
CA ALA A 342 -4.98 -9.10 7.93
C ALA A 342 -5.05 -9.36 6.41
N ILE A 343 -4.38 -8.53 5.58
CA ILE A 343 -4.38 -8.71 4.13
C ILE A 343 -3.71 -10.02 3.75
N ALA A 344 -2.53 -10.29 4.31
CA ALA A 344 -1.78 -11.51 4.02
C ALA A 344 -2.56 -12.76 4.41
N SER A 345 -3.20 -12.76 5.59
CA SER A 345 -4.05 -13.86 6.06
C SER A 345 -5.24 -14.10 5.15
N GLY A 346 -5.90 -13.03 4.70
CA GLY A 346 -7.03 -13.16 3.77
C GLY A 346 -6.64 -13.77 2.42
N VAL A 347 -5.53 -13.28 1.83
CA VAL A 347 -4.99 -13.84 0.58
C VAL A 347 -4.61 -15.31 0.74
N LEU A 348 -3.88 -15.67 1.81
CA LEU A 348 -3.45 -17.05 2.04
C LEU A 348 -4.60 -17.97 2.42
N LEU A 349 -5.62 -17.49 3.12
CA LEU A 349 -6.84 -18.26 3.37
C LEU A 349 -7.56 -18.54 2.04
N GLY A 350 -7.65 -17.56 1.16
CA GLY A 350 -8.17 -17.76 -0.19
C GLY A 350 -7.36 -18.79 -1.00
N CYS A 351 -6.02 -18.76 -0.89
CA CYS A 351 -5.14 -19.77 -1.47
C CYS A 351 -5.45 -21.17 -0.90
N TRP A 352 -5.60 -21.27 0.43
CA TRP A 352 -5.90 -22.53 1.10
C TRP A 352 -7.25 -23.12 0.65
N GLU A 353 -8.29 -22.29 0.61
CA GLU A 353 -9.62 -22.69 0.15
C GLU A 353 -9.63 -23.17 -1.33
N ARG A 354 -8.85 -22.49 -2.18
CA ARG A 354 -8.69 -22.92 -3.59
C ARG A 354 -7.92 -24.22 -3.72
N ALA A 355 -6.88 -24.43 -2.89
CA ALA A 355 -6.10 -25.66 -2.92
C ALA A 355 -6.90 -26.89 -2.42
N HIS A 356 -7.74 -26.68 -1.40
CA HIS A 356 -8.46 -27.78 -0.74
C HIS A 356 -9.94 -27.91 -1.14
N GLY A 357 -10.50 -26.95 -1.88
CA GLY A 357 -11.90 -26.97 -2.36
C GLY A 357 -12.94 -26.87 -1.24
N ARG A 358 -12.59 -26.30 -0.09
CA ARG A 358 -13.46 -26.18 1.08
C ARG A 358 -13.16 -24.93 1.89
N ASN A 359 -14.10 -24.52 2.75
CA ASN A 359 -13.93 -23.37 3.62
C ASN A 359 -12.86 -23.62 4.68
N GLY A 360 -12.02 -22.61 4.89
CA GLY A 360 -10.94 -22.59 5.89
C GLY A 360 -11.15 -21.57 6.99
N ARG A 361 -10.32 -21.67 8.02
CA ARG A 361 -10.14 -20.70 9.11
C ARG A 361 -8.70 -20.27 9.19
N ALA A 362 -8.49 -19.04 9.62
CA ALA A 362 -7.19 -18.44 9.82
C ALA A 362 -7.01 -18.00 11.28
N SER A 363 -5.91 -18.37 11.91
CA SER A 363 -5.53 -17.90 13.22
C SER A 363 -4.16 -17.24 13.15
N VAL A 364 -4.06 -15.99 13.59
CA VAL A 364 -2.80 -15.25 13.67
C VAL A 364 -2.34 -15.21 15.12
N SER A 365 -1.08 -15.59 15.33
CA SER A 365 -0.38 -15.53 16.60
C SER A 365 1.00 -14.90 16.44
N TYR A 366 1.63 -14.58 17.57
CA TYR A 366 2.95 -13.93 17.58
C TYR A 366 3.94 -14.78 18.37
N GLU A 367 5.10 -15.02 17.79
CA GLU A 367 6.22 -15.68 18.43
C GLU A 367 7.45 -14.78 18.33
N GLU A 368 7.98 -14.33 19.46
CA GLU A 368 9.04 -13.31 19.52
C GLU A 368 8.69 -12.02 18.71
N GLY A 369 7.38 -11.71 18.61
CA GLY A 369 6.85 -10.58 17.84
C GLY A 369 6.74 -10.84 16.33
N LEU A 370 7.21 -11.98 15.82
CA LEU A 370 7.01 -12.40 14.43
C LEU A 370 5.63 -13.01 14.25
N VAL A 371 5.04 -12.77 13.10
CA VAL A 371 3.69 -13.23 12.76
C VAL A 371 3.70 -14.69 12.35
N ASN A 372 2.85 -15.50 12.96
CA ASN A 372 2.52 -16.86 12.54
C ASN A 372 1.06 -16.93 12.12
N LEU A 373 0.80 -17.60 11.01
CA LEU A 373 -0.54 -17.85 10.47
C LEU A 373 -0.81 -19.34 10.43
N GLU A 374 -1.85 -19.78 11.13
CA GLU A 374 -2.36 -21.14 11.00
C GLU A 374 -3.62 -21.15 10.12
N LEU A 375 -3.62 -22.02 9.11
CA LEU A 375 -4.74 -22.26 8.22
C LEU A 375 -5.24 -23.69 8.40
N ARG A 376 -6.54 -23.86 8.58
CA ARG A 376 -7.18 -25.17 8.76
C ARG A 376 -8.60 -25.18 8.21
N ALA A 377 -9.21 -26.36 8.10
CA ALA A 377 -10.62 -26.48 7.73
C ALA A 377 -11.54 -25.80 8.74
N SER A 378 -12.61 -25.14 8.26
CA SER A 378 -13.61 -24.53 9.15
C SER A 378 -14.45 -25.57 9.90
N ARG A 379 -14.59 -26.78 9.34
CA ARG A 379 -15.26 -27.92 9.97
C ARG A 379 -14.31 -29.10 10.02
N GLU A 380 -14.21 -29.75 11.18
CA GLU A 380 -13.55 -31.02 11.30
C GLU A 380 -14.32 -32.06 10.49
N ILE A 381 -13.63 -32.80 9.65
CA ILE A 381 -14.21 -33.95 8.99
C ILE A 381 -14.24 -35.04 10.05
N ALA A 382 -15.46 -35.48 10.42
CA ALA A 382 -15.60 -36.63 11.27
C ALA A 382 -14.90 -37.82 10.58
N SER A 383 -13.87 -38.35 11.21
CA SER A 383 -13.12 -39.54 10.80
C SER A 383 -13.97 -40.78 10.90
#